data_27cac451f181a761a56a729742dc29a8
#
_entry.id   27cac451f181a761a56a729742dc29a8
#
_cell.length_a   1.000
_cell.length_b   1.000
_cell.length_c   1.000
_cell.angle_alpha   90.00
_cell.angle_beta   90.00
_cell.angle_gamma   90.00
#
_symmetry.space_group_name_H-M   'P 1'
#
loop_
_entity.id
_entity.type
_entity.pdbx_description
1 polymer ?
#
loop_
_entity_poly.entity_id
_entity_poly.type
_entity_poly.pdbx_seq_one_letter_code
_entity_poly.pdbx_strand_id
1 'polypeptide(L)'
;MHKEKINLLGFSYESLIDFFQTIDQPSFRALQLMKWIHQRGVVDFMQMSDFSLGLRNQLSEIAEIKPPKVEECFLSPEGTKKYLIKLDSGSMIEMVKIPEKKRMTLCISSQAGCALQCTFCATGAQGFERNLSEAEIIGQLWLANFYDEPSSTISNVVFMGMGEPLLNVDPVMTSISIMQHQHAYGLSKRRITLSTSGIVPVINTLADKTDVSLAISLHAANNILRDEIVPINKKYPLEELLAACKNYLKNQSKRKTITIEYILIDGVNDSLDHAKDLVKILEGLSCKINLIPFNPFEGCDYLRSQESTIYQFKDFLIKKGMIATLRITRGDAIDGACGQLVGKLTKSIKGKNKTNTIHLVNTS
;
A
#
# COMPACT_ATOMS: atom_id res chain seq x y z
N MET A 1 12.91 -32.84 -14.95
CA MET A 1 12.53 -31.84 -13.94
C MET A 1 12.50 -30.50 -14.68
N HIS A 2 11.33 -29.90 -14.86
CA HIS A 2 11.25 -28.53 -15.39
C HIS A 2 11.88 -27.62 -14.32
N LYS A 3 12.97 -26.95 -14.67
CA LYS A 3 13.59 -25.94 -13.82
C LYS A 3 12.59 -24.79 -13.72
N GLU A 4 12.23 -24.40 -12.51
CA GLU A 4 11.31 -23.26 -12.29
C GLU A 4 11.90 -21.99 -12.91
N LYS A 5 11.11 -21.27 -13.72
CA LYS A 5 11.57 -20.06 -14.38
C LYS A 5 11.65 -18.91 -13.39
N ILE A 6 12.62 -18.03 -13.61
CA ILE A 6 12.83 -16.85 -12.77
C ILE A 6 11.83 -15.78 -13.19
N ASN A 7 10.97 -15.30 -12.27
CA ASN A 7 10.05 -14.21 -12.55
C ASN A 7 10.78 -12.86 -12.47
N LEU A 8 11.01 -12.22 -13.61
CA LEU A 8 11.75 -10.95 -13.72
C LEU A 8 10.90 -9.70 -13.42
N LEU A 9 9.60 -9.83 -13.18
CA LEU A 9 8.72 -8.71 -12.89
C LEU A 9 9.17 -7.91 -11.66
N GLY A 10 9.66 -8.61 -10.62
CA GLY A 10 10.07 -8.01 -9.35
C GLY A 10 11.53 -7.56 -9.28
N PHE A 11 12.29 -7.67 -10.37
CA PHE A 11 13.72 -7.34 -10.37
C PHE A 11 13.93 -5.82 -10.43
N SER A 12 14.74 -5.29 -9.50
CA SER A 12 15.26 -3.93 -9.59
C SER A 12 16.17 -3.77 -10.82
N TYR A 13 16.52 -2.52 -11.13
CA TYR A 13 17.48 -2.27 -12.22
C TYR A 13 18.81 -2.97 -11.97
N GLU A 14 19.32 -2.91 -10.75
CA GLU A 14 20.56 -3.56 -10.32
C GLU A 14 20.45 -5.09 -10.44
N SER A 15 19.34 -5.67 -9.92
CA SER A 15 19.11 -7.13 -10.04
C SER A 15 18.98 -7.59 -11.50
N LEU A 16 18.44 -6.74 -12.39
CA LEU A 16 18.40 -7.04 -13.83
C LEU A 16 19.81 -6.99 -14.46
N ILE A 17 20.68 -6.06 -14.04
CA ILE A 17 22.08 -6.04 -14.47
C ILE A 17 22.77 -7.34 -14.09
N ASP A 18 22.67 -7.72 -12.81
CA ASP A 18 23.26 -8.95 -12.30
C ASP A 18 22.73 -10.18 -13.05
N PHE A 19 21.43 -10.26 -13.28
CA PHE A 19 20.81 -11.33 -14.05
C PHE A 19 21.38 -11.41 -15.48
N PHE A 20 21.48 -10.29 -16.21
CA PHE A 20 22.03 -10.31 -17.55
C PHE A 20 23.51 -10.69 -17.59
N GLN A 21 24.29 -10.34 -16.57
CA GLN A 21 25.67 -10.78 -16.44
C GLN A 21 25.78 -12.31 -16.29
N THR A 22 24.85 -12.95 -15.58
CA THR A 22 24.85 -14.43 -15.42
C THR A 22 24.62 -15.19 -16.72
N ILE A 23 24.12 -14.51 -17.75
CA ILE A 23 23.84 -15.08 -19.08
C ILE A 23 24.70 -14.44 -20.19
N ASP A 24 25.85 -13.85 -19.82
CA ASP A 24 26.80 -13.22 -20.71
C ASP A 24 26.20 -12.14 -21.61
N GLN A 25 25.26 -11.35 -21.10
CA GLN A 25 24.62 -10.24 -21.81
C GLN A 25 25.06 -8.88 -21.23
N PRO A 26 25.19 -7.85 -22.09
CA PRO A 26 25.57 -6.50 -21.67
C PRO A 26 24.55 -5.88 -20.71
N SER A 27 24.99 -5.10 -19.72
CA SER A 27 24.16 -4.45 -18.69
C SER A 27 23.07 -3.53 -19.24
N PHE A 28 23.25 -2.93 -20.43
CA PHE A 28 22.23 -2.07 -21.04
C PHE A 28 20.92 -2.83 -21.37
N ARG A 29 20.98 -4.17 -21.47
CA ARG A 29 19.78 -5.01 -21.65
C ARG A 29 18.81 -4.90 -20.47
N ALA A 30 19.32 -4.64 -19.28
CA ALA A 30 18.48 -4.36 -18.09
C ALA A 30 17.53 -3.18 -18.31
N LEU A 31 18.03 -2.07 -18.89
CA LEU A 31 17.18 -0.92 -19.21
C LEU A 31 16.14 -1.22 -20.29
N GLN A 32 16.51 -2.00 -21.28
CA GLN A 32 15.59 -2.39 -22.34
C GLN A 32 14.46 -3.25 -21.76
N LEU A 33 14.81 -4.28 -20.96
CA LEU A 33 13.83 -5.16 -20.32
C LEU A 33 12.91 -4.39 -19.38
N MET A 34 13.47 -3.52 -18.53
CA MET A 34 12.68 -2.69 -17.61
C MET A 34 11.64 -1.82 -18.34
N LYS A 35 11.99 -1.24 -19.49
CA LYS A 35 11.04 -0.48 -20.32
C LYS A 35 9.95 -1.38 -20.90
N TRP A 36 10.30 -2.56 -21.37
CA TRP A 36 9.32 -3.50 -21.90
C TRP A 36 8.31 -3.93 -20.85
N ILE A 37 8.78 -4.27 -19.64
CA ILE A 37 7.91 -4.71 -18.55
C ILE A 37 7.05 -3.56 -18.02
N HIS A 38 7.69 -2.44 -17.61
CA HIS A 38 7.05 -1.45 -16.74
C HIS A 38 6.53 -0.20 -17.46
N GLN A 39 6.98 0.06 -18.70
CA GLN A 39 6.43 1.15 -19.50
C GLN A 39 5.48 0.67 -20.59
N ARG A 40 5.70 -0.53 -21.14
CA ARG A 40 4.90 -1.06 -22.25
C ARG A 40 3.95 -2.19 -21.84
N GLY A 41 4.11 -2.74 -20.62
CA GLY A 41 3.26 -3.81 -20.10
C GLY A 41 3.43 -5.16 -20.82
N VAL A 42 4.58 -5.37 -21.50
CA VAL A 42 4.82 -6.58 -22.28
C VAL A 42 5.38 -7.68 -21.38
N VAL A 43 4.74 -8.86 -21.42
CA VAL A 43 5.13 -10.04 -20.65
C VAL A 43 5.73 -11.16 -21.50
N ASP A 44 5.56 -11.10 -22.83
CA ASP A 44 6.11 -12.09 -23.77
C ASP A 44 7.42 -11.57 -24.36
N PHE A 45 8.53 -12.25 -24.08
CA PHE A 45 9.85 -11.91 -24.62
C PHE A 45 9.88 -11.89 -26.15
N MET A 46 9.04 -12.70 -26.82
CA MET A 46 9.01 -12.74 -28.28
C MET A 46 8.54 -11.42 -28.92
N GLN A 47 7.83 -10.58 -28.18
CA GLN A 47 7.38 -9.25 -28.62
C GLN A 47 8.45 -8.17 -28.44
N MET A 48 9.56 -8.45 -27.74
CA MET A 48 10.61 -7.47 -27.42
C MET A 48 11.58 -7.30 -28.59
N SER A 49 11.19 -6.49 -29.58
CA SER A 49 11.84 -6.41 -30.87
C SER A 49 13.28 -5.86 -30.89
N ASP A 50 13.72 -5.19 -29.83
CA ASP A 50 15.10 -4.72 -29.65
C ASP A 50 16.05 -5.77 -29.07
N PHE A 51 15.53 -6.96 -28.73
CA PHE A 51 16.31 -8.15 -28.41
C PHE A 51 16.49 -9.03 -29.65
N SER A 52 17.67 -9.62 -29.82
CA SER A 52 17.90 -10.63 -30.86
C SER A 52 16.99 -11.85 -30.64
N LEU A 53 16.66 -12.57 -31.71
CA LEU A 53 15.84 -13.78 -31.61
C LEU A 53 16.48 -14.83 -30.66
N GLY A 54 17.82 -14.97 -30.72
CA GLY A 54 18.55 -15.87 -29.82
C GLY A 54 18.36 -15.50 -28.36
N LEU A 55 18.46 -14.20 -28.01
CA LEU A 55 18.25 -13.75 -26.63
C LEU A 55 16.79 -13.94 -26.20
N ARG A 56 15.81 -13.66 -27.06
CA ARG A 56 14.38 -13.89 -26.75
C ARG A 56 14.10 -15.36 -26.44
N ASN A 57 14.65 -16.27 -27.25
CA ASN A 57 14.51 -17.72 -27.00
C ASN A 57 15.18 -18.11 -25.67
N GLN A 58 16.43 -17.67 -25.43
CA GLN A 58 17.15 -17.94 -24.19
C GLN A 58 16.36 -17.45 -22.96
N LEU A 59 15.84 -16.21 -22.98
CA LEU A 59 15.03 -15.67 -21.90
C LEU A 59 13.74 -16.47 -21.69
N SER A 60 13.08 -16.89 -22.77
CA SER A 60 11.85 -17.70 -22.69
C SER A 60 12.07 -19.08 -22.07
N GLU A 61 13.29 -19.61 -22.14
CA GLU A 61 13.64 -20.90 -21.52
C GLU A 61 13.90 -20.78 -20.02
N ILE A 62 14.57 -19.71 -19.56
CA ILE A 62 15.09 -19.59 -18.19
C ILE A 62 14.28 -18.65 -17.30
N ALA A 63 13.48 -17.76 -17.87
CA ALA A 63 12.77 -16.70 -17.16
C ALA A 63 11.33 -16.54 -17.64
N GLU A 64 10.56 -15.82 -16.86
CA GLU A 64 9.20 -15.38 -17.18
C GLU A 64 8.95 -13.97 -16.67
N ILE A 65 7.91 -13.32 -17.16
CA ILE A 65 7.36 -12.08 -16.62
C ILE A 65 5.91 -12.40 -16.26
N LYS A 66 5.68 -12.66 -14.97
CA LYS A 66 4.40 -13.19 -14.51
C LYS A 66 3.77 -12.26 -13.46
N PRO A 67 2.86 -11.37 -13.86
CA PRO A 67 2.06 -10.63 -12.90
C PRO A 67 1.06 -11.57 -12.19
N PRO A 68 0.65 -11.23 -10.96
CA PRO A 68 -0.39 -11.98 -10.26
C PRO A 68 -1.72 -11.92 -11.02
N LYS A 69 -2.64 -12.84 -10.70
CA LYS A 69 -3.91 -12.98 -11.42
C LYS A 69 -5.02 -12.22 -10.71
N VAL A 70 -5.76 -11.37 -11.45
CA VAL A 70 -7.02 -10.81 -10.96
C VAL A 70 -8.09 -11.91 -10.96
N GLU A 71 -8.68 -12.17 -9.79
CA GLU A 71 -9.77 -13.13 -9.63
C GLU A 71 -11.13 -12.43 -9.75
N GLU A 72 -11.30 -11.29 -9.09
CA GLU A 72 -12.52 -10.48 -9.15
C GLU A 72 -12.18 -8.99 -9.15
N CYS A 73 -13.08 -8.18 -9.72
CA CYS A 73 -13.01 -6.72 -9.69
C CYS A 73 -14.38 -6.15 -9.32
N PHE A 74 -14.40 -5.31 -8.29
CA PHE A 74 -15.59 -4.63 -7.80
C PHE A 74 -15.49 -3.14 -8.11
N LEU A 75 -16.59 -2.56 -8.61
CA LEU A 75 -16.68 -1.13 -8.94
C LEU A 75 -17.70 -0.45 -8.02
N SER A 76 -17.28 0.61 -7.32
CA SER A 76 -18.18 1.46 -6.56
C SER A 76 -18.86 2.53 -7.43
N PRO A 77 -19.99 3.11 -6.99
CA PRO A 77 -20.68 4.17 -7.72
C PRO A 77 -19.81 5.40 -8.02
N GLU A 78 -18.86 5.71 -7.15
CA GLU A 78 -17.92 6.83 -7.30
C GLU A 78 -16.68 6.49 -8.13
N GLY A 79 -16.63 5.29 -8.73
CA GLY A 79 -15.58 4.85 -9.64
C GLY A 79 -14.35 4.21 -8.98
N THR A 80 -14.38 3.98 -7.66
CA THR A 80 -13.33 3.20 -6.97
C THR A 80 -13.41 1.75 -7.38
N LYS A 81 -12.28 1.14 -7.75
CA LYS A 81 -12.19 -0.28 -8.10
C LYS A 81 -11.39 -1.03 -7.04
N LYS A 82 -11.96 -2.11 -6.50
CA LYS A 82 -11.26 -3.08 -5.64
C LYS A 82 -11.02 -4.36 -6.44
N TYR A 83 -9.79 -4.82 -6.44
CA TYR A 83 -9.38 -6.05 -7.10
C TYR A 83 -9.04 -7.10 -6.07
N LEU A 84 -9.63 -8.28 -6.20
CA LEU A 84 -9.21 -9.49 -5.52
C LEU A 84 -8.18 -10.19 -6.40
N ILE A 85 -7.00 -10.42 -5.87
CA ILE A 85 -5.84 -10.92 -6.59
C ILE A 85 -5.44 -12.27 -6.02
N LYS A 86 -5.31 -13.26 -6.88
CA LYS A 86 -4.80 -14.59 -6.54
C LYS A 86 -3.31 -14.66 -6.83
N LEU A 87 -2.56 -15.09 -5.84
CA LEU A 87 -1.12 -15.31 -5.91
C LEU A 87 -0.81 -16.77 -6.27
N ASP A 88 0.40 -17.06 -6.75
CA ASP A 88 0.81 -18.43 -7.12
C ASP A 88 0.79 -19.39 -5.92
N SER A 89 1.02 -18.89 -4.72
CA SER A 89 0.88 -19.65 -3.48
C SER A 89 -0.55 -20.11 -3.16
N GLY A 90 -1.55 -19.58 -3.88
CA GLY A 90 -2.96 -19.71 -3.54
C GLY A 90 -3.50 -18.65 -2.59
N SER A 91 -2.64 -17.86 -1.94
CA SER A 91 -3.05 -16.74 -1.09
C SER A 91 -3.82 -15.70 -1.91
N MET A 92 -4.73 -15.01 -1.23
CA MET A 92 -5.53 -13.94 -1.83
C MET A 92 -5.18 -12.60 -1.18
N ILE A 93 -5.01 -11.58 -2.00
CA ILE A 93 -4.80 -10.19 -1.53
C ILE A 93 -5.75 -9.25 -2.24
N GLU A 94 -5.89 -8.05 -1.71
CA GLU A 94 -6.70 -7.01 -2.33
C GLU A 94 -5.85 -5.75 -2.61
N MET A 95 -6.16 -5.07 -3.72
CA MET A 95 -5.70 -3.72 -4.01
C MET A 95 -6.88 -2.83 -4.38
N VAL A 96 -6.73 -1.51 -4.18
CA VAL A 96 -7.80 -0.55 -4.47
C VAL A 96 -7.29 0.59 -5.33
N LYS A 97 -7.93 0.81 -6.50
CA LYS A 97 -7.67 1.92 -7.42
C LYS A 97 -8.70 3.02 -7.18
N ILE A 98 -8.25 4.18 -6.71
CA ILE A 98 -9.08 5.27 -6.21
C ILE A 98 -8.93 6.48 -7.13
N PRO A 99 -9.97 6.84 -7.91
CA PRO A 99 -9.96 8.02 -8.75
C PRO A 99 -10.20 9.28 -7.91
N GLU A 100 -9.42 10.31 -8.19
CA GLU A 100 -9.61 11.67 -7.68
C GLU A 100 -9.52 12.67 -8.84
N LYS A 101 -10.03 13.91 -8.66
CA LYS A 101 -10.15 14.90 -9.76
C LYS A 101 -8.91 15.06 -10.64
N LYS A 102 -7.69 14.94 -10.10
CA LYS A 102 -6.41 15.16 -10.82
C LYS A 102 -5.38 14.07 -10.58
N ARG A 103 -5.77 12.96 -9.92
CA ARG A 103 -4.85 11.88 -9.60
C ARG A 103 -5.57 10.53 -9.53
N MET A 104 -4.83 9.48 -9.83
CA MET A 104 -5.24 8.11 -9.63
C MET A 104 -4.35 7.49 -8.55
N THR A 105 -4.92 7.17 -7.40
CA THR A 105 -4.19 6.58 -6.27
C THR A 105 -4.41 5.08 -6.24
N LEU A 106 -3.33 4.31 -6.14
CA LEU A 106 -3.37 2.88 -5.92
C LEU A 106 -2.98 2.56 -4.48
N CYS A 107 -3.88 1.90 -3.77
CA CYS A 107 -3.63 1.31 -2.45
C CYS A 107 -3.21 -0.15 -2.65
N ILE A 108 -1.99 -0.50 -2.23
CA ILE A 108 -1.39 -1.82 -2.44
C ILE A 108 -1.12 -2.52 -1.12
N SER A 109 -1.12 -3.86 -1.19
CA SER A 109 -0.82 -4.78 -0.10
C SER A 109 0.66 -5.14 -0.08
N SER A 110 1.21 -5.37 1.11
CA SER A 110 2.58 -5.82 1.34
C SER A 110 2.67 -7.23 1.95
N GLN A 111 1.57 -7.75 2.46
CA GLN A 111 1.45 -9.09 3.04
C GLN A 111 0.09 -9.69 2.68
N ALA A 112 -0.03 -11.01 2.71
CA ALA A 112 -1.31 -11.69 2.82
C ALA A 112 -1.65 -11.78 4.31
N GLY A 113 -2.74 -11.10 4.71
CA GLY A 113 -3.07 -10.88 6.12
C GLY A 113 -2.15 -9.90 6.83
N CYS A 114 -2.23 -9.81 8.18
CA CYS A 114 -1.39 -8.92 8.98
C CYS A 114 -1.17 -9.48 10.39
N ALA A 115 0.08 -9.43 10.88
CA ALA A 115 0.45 -9.93 12.21
C ALA A 115 0.13 -8.94 13.35
N LEU A 116 -0.19 -7.68 13.04
CA LEU A 116 -0.30 -6.62 14.06
C LEU A 116 -1.62 -6.64 14.83
N GLN A 117 -2.65 -7.29 14.30
CA GLN A 117 -3.94 -7.52 14.97
C GLN A 117 -4.62 -6.23 15.49
N CYS A 118 -4.50 -5.12 14.74
CA CYS A 118 -5.22 -3.89 15.08
C CYS A 118 -6.72 -4.16 15.09
N THR A 119 -7.41 -3.80 16.18
CA THR A 119 -8.81 -4.21 16.44
C THR A 119 -9.83 -3.56 15.48
N PHE A 120 -9.48 -2.45 14.89
CA PHE A 120 -10.29 -1.71 13.90
C PHE A 120 -10.02 -2.11 12.45
N CYS A 121 -9.25 -3.18 12.20
CA CYS A 121 -8.81 -3.56 10.86
C CYS A 121 -9.17 -5.00 10.53
N ALA A 122 -9.94 -5.20 9.46
CA ALA A 122 -10.35 -6.53 8.99
C ALA A 122 -9.16 -7.41 8.60
N THR A 123 -8.11 -6.84 7.99
CA THR A 123 -6.85 -7.56 7.70
C THR A 123 -6.15 -8.02 8.99
N GLY A 124 -6.19 -7.19 10.06
CA GLY A 124 -5.65 -7.58 11.36
C GLY A 124 -6.43 -8.73 12.01
N ALA A 125 -7.76 -8.73 11.88
CA ALA A 125 -8.62 -9.81 12.36
C ALA A 125 -8.43 -11.13 11.57
N GLN A 126 -8.04 -11.05 10.30
CA GLN A 126 -7.73 -12.23 9.49
C GLN A 126 -6.47 -12.97 9.98
N GLY A 127 -5.53 -12.27 10.58
CA GLY A 127 -4.21 -12.78 10.95
C GLY A 127 -3.21 -12.75 9.80
N PHE A 128 -1.98 -13.16 10.08
CA PHE A 128 -0.87 -13.18 9.13
C PHE A 128 -0.78 -14.53 8.42
N GLU A 129 -0.60 -14.50 7.13
CA GLU A 129 -0.35 -15.70 6.31
C GLU A 129 1.10 -15.72 5.82
N ARG A 130 1.53 -14.71 5.05
CA ARG A 130 2.91 -14.56 4.57
C ARG A 130 3.24 -13.16 4.05
N ASN A 131 4.52 -12.91 3.88
CA ASN A 131 5.03 -11.75 3.17
C ASN A 131 4.82 -11.90 1.65
N LEU A 132 4.60 -10.78 0.96
CA LEU A 132 4.59 -10.72 -0.50
C LEU A 132 6.02 -10.58 -1.03
N SER A 133 6.29 -11.21 -2.16
CA SER A 133 7.53 -10.99 -2.92
C SER A 133 7.51 -9.63 -3.64
N GLU A 134 8.67 -9.22 -4.16
CA GLU A 134 8.82 -8.03 -4.99
C GLU A 134 7.89 -8.07 -6.20
N ALA A 135 7.83 -9.23 -6.90
CA ALA A 135 6.96 -9.43 -8.06
C ALA A 135 5.47 -9.29 -7.71
N GLU A 136 5.06 -9.78 -6.53
CA GLU A 136 3.67 -9.68 -6.07
C GLU A 136 3.31 -8.27 -5.63
N ILE A 137 4.24 -7.51 -5.07
CA ILE A 137 4.02 -6.10 -4.69
C ILE A 137 3.97 -5.22 -5.94
N ILE A 138 5.00 -5.26 -6.79
CA ILE A 138 5.05 -4.43 -7.99
C ILE A 138 4.02 -4.86 -9.04
N GLY A 139 3.66 -6.14 -9.05
CA GLY A 139 2.62 -6.70 -9.90
C GLY A 139 1.26 -6.06 -9.69
N GLN A 140 0.94 -5.57 -8.49
CA GLN A 140 -0.29 -4.81 -8.24
C GLN A 140 -0.30 -3.49 -9.03
N LEU A 141 0.84 -2.77 -9.06
CA LEU A 141 0.97 -1.55 -9.86
C LEU A 141 0.95 -1.85 -11.36
N TRP A 142 1.58 -2.96 -11.78
CA TRP A 142 1.56 -3.42 -13.16
C TRP A 142 0.12 -3.72 -13.60
N LEU A 143 -0.64 -4.50 -12.82
CA LEU A 143 -2.05 -4.79 -13.10
C LEU A 143 -2.90 -3.52 -13.19
N ALA A 144 -2.74 -2.58 -12.28
CA ALA A 144 -3.51 -1.35 -12.27
C ALA A 144 -3.26 -0.45 -13.50
N ASN A 145 -2.10 -0.58 -14.15
CA ASN A 145 -1.76 0.19 -15.36
C ASN A 145 -2.08 -0.54 -16.67
N PHE A 146 -1.99 -1.87 -16.71
CA PHE A 146 -2.01 -2.62 -17.97
C PHE A 146 -3.12 -3.66 -18.09
N TYR A 147 -3.70 -4.12 -16.97
CA TYR A 147 -4.80 -5.08 -16.99
C TYR A 147 -6.16 -4.37 -17.19
N ASP A 148 -6.29 -3.19 -16.65
CA ASP A 148 -7.48 -2.35 -16.75
C ASP A 148 -7.33 -1.35 -17.91
N GLU A 149 -8.41 -0.63 -18.26
CA GLU A 149 -8.38 0.32 -19.38
C GLU A 149 -7.15 1.26 -19.32
N PRO A 150 -6.41 1.43 -20.44
CA PRO A 150 -5.20 2.24 -20.49
C PRO A 150 -5.39 3.73 -20.17
N SER A 151 -6.63 4.18 -20.00
CA SER A 151 -7.00 5.60 -19.90
C SER A 151 -6.62 6.29 -18.60
N SER A 152 -6.12 5.56 -17.58
CA SER A 152 -5.84 6.15 -16.27
C SER A 152 -4.56 5.62 -15.64
N THR A 153 -3.43 6.24 -15.98
CA THR A 153 -2.12 5.94 -15.37
C THR A 153 -2.13 6.24 -13.86
N ILE A 154 -1.62 5.29 -13.08
CA ILE A 154 -1.45 5.48 -11.63
C ILE A 154 -0.47 6.62 -11.37
N SER A 155 -0.92 7.62 -10.64
CA SER A 155 -0.12 8.79 -10.29
C SER A 155 0.42 8.77 -8.86
N ASN A 156 -0.20 8.00 -7.97
CA ASN A 156 0.16 7.88 -6.55
C ASN A 156 0.04 6.43 -6.10
N VAL A 157 0.95 5.99 -5.25
CA VAL A 157 0.89 4.67 -4.60
C VAL A 157 0.95 4.83 -3.08
N VAL A 158 0.09 4.12 -2.37
CA VAL A 158 0.07 4.09 -0.90
C VAL A 158 0.14 2.64 -0.41
N PHE A 159 1.09 2.34 0.46
CA PHE A 159 1.21 1.06 1.15
C PHE A 159 0.27 1.06 2.37
N MET A 160 -1.04 1.02 2.11
CA MET A 160 -2.12 1.07 3.12
C MET A 160 -3.15 -0.04 2.89
N GLY A 161 -2.80 -1.04 2.07
CA GLY A 161 -3.58 -2.25 1.86
C GLY A 161 -3.33 -3.27 2.96
N MET A 162 -3.31 -4.56 2.60
CA MET A 162 -3.09 -5.64 3.57
C MET A 162 -1.63 -5.70 4.00
N GLY A 163 -1.42 -5.87 5.34
CA GLY A 163 -0.12 -6.09 5.95
C GLY A 163 0.57 -4.84 6.51
N GLU A 164 1.66 -5.09 7.24
CA GLU A 164 2.57 -4.07 7.75
C GLU A 164 3.82 -4.02 6.86
N PRO A 165 4.03 -2.95 6.07
CA PRO A 165 5.15 -2.89 5.13
C PRO A 165 6.53 -2.99 5.78
N LEU A 166 6.68 -2.48 7.00
CA LEU A 166 7.95 -2.55 7.72
C LEU A 166 8.24 -3.92 8.37
N LEU A 167 7.35 -4.91 8.22
CA LEU A 167 7.64 -6.33 8.47
C LEU A 167 8.01 -7.08 7.20
N ASN A 168 8.01 -6.41 6.03
CA ASN A 168 8.41 -6.95 4.73
C ASN A 168 9.36 -5.97 3.99
N VAL A 169 10.40 -5.51 4.68
CA VAL A 169 11.21 -4.33 4.30
C VAL A 169 11.85 -4.48 2.93
N ASP A 170 12.61 -5.55 2.69
CA ASP A 170 13.43 -5.66 1.48
C ASP A 170 12.59 -5.74 0.20
N PRO A 171 11.52 -6.57 0.11
CA PRO A 171 10.60 -6.55 -1.03
C PRO A 171 9.89 -5.20 -1.23
N VAL A 172 9.51 -4.52 -0.14
CA VAL A 172 8.90 -3.19 -0.21
C VAL A 172 9.88 -2.16 -0.74
N MET A 173 11.14 -2.14 -0.26
CA MET A 173 12.16 -1.20 -0.74
C MET A 173 12.53 -1.45 -2.21
N THR A 174 12.69 -2.70 -2.62
CA THR A 174 12.90 -3.07 -4.02
C THR A 174 11.75 -2.58 -4.90
N SER A 175 10.51 -2.81 -4.48
CA SER A 175 9.33 -2.33 -5.22
C SER A 175 9.29 -0.80 -5.32
N ILE A 176 9.65 -0.08 -4.25
CA ILE A 176 9.77 1.39 -4.26
C ILE A 176 10.85 1.84 -5.26
N SER A 177 12.01 1.17 -5.31
CA SER A 177 13.07 1.51 -6.27
C SER A 177 12.59 1.36 -7.72
N ILE A 178 11.86 0.27 -8.03
CA ILE A 178 11.24 0.07 -9.34
C ILE A 178 10.22 1.17 -9.65
N MET A 179 9.34 1.51 -8.67
CA MET A 179 8.34 2.58 -8.84
C MET A 179 8.97 3.93 -9.17
N GLN A 180 10.13 4.24 -8.57
CA GLN A 180 10.83 5.51 -8.77
C GLN A 180 11.70 5.54 -10.02
N HIS A 181 12.13 4.38 -10.52
CA HIS A 181 13.06 4.31 -11.62
C HIS A 181 12.47 4.94 -12.90
N GLN A 182 13.24 5.86 -13.54
CA GLN A 182 12.78 6.65 -14.70
C GLN A 182 12.39 5.82 -15.92
N HIS A 183 12.97 4.61 -16.08
CA HIS A 183 12.67 3.67 -17.15
C HIS A 183 11.66 2.59 -16.73
N ALA A 184 11.06 2.72 -15.55
CA ALA A 184 9.90 1.96 -15.12
C ALA A 184 8.69 2.91 -15.01
N TYR A 185 8.24 3.22 -13.78
CA TYR A 185 7.05 4.07 -13.57
C TYR A 185 7.38 5.56 -13.37
N GLY A 186 8.61 5.92 -13.00
CA GLY A 186 9.05 7.31 -12.83
C GLY A 186 8.29 8.08 -11.75
N LEU A 187 7.74 7.39 -10.75
CA LEU A 187 7.01 8.03 -9.67
C LEU A 187 7.96 8.82 -8.78
N SER A 188 7.67 10.09 -8.56
CA SER A 188 8.46 10.87 -7.62
C SER A 188 8.22 10.40 -6.18
N LYS A 189 9.21 10.55 -5.30
CA LYS A 189 9.15 10.21 -3.87
C LYS A 189 7.91 10.73 -3.14
N ARG A 190 7.36 11.87 -3.55
CA ARG A 190 6.16 12.48 -2.97
C ARG A 190 4.86 11.77 -3.41
N ARG A 191 4.95 10.94 -4.43
CA ARG A 191 3.83 10.18 -4.99
C ARG A 191 3.71 8.79 -4.40
N ILE A 192 4.68 8.38 -3.58
CA ILE A 192 4.70 7.10 -2.88
C ILE A 192 4.58 7.39 -1.39
N THR A 193 3.63 6.75 -0.71
CA THR A 193 3.44 6.85 0.74
C THR A 193 3.63 5.47 1.35
N LEU A 194 4.61 5.37 2.23
CA LEU A 194 4.84 4.20 3.06
C LEU A 194 4.14 4.42 4.41
N SER A 195 3.18 3.56 4.75
CA SER A 195 2.46 3.63 6.02
C SER A 195 2.95 2.55 6.97
N THR A 196 3.02 2.83 8.26
CA THR A 196 3.39 1.86 9.30
C THR A 196 2.65 2.13 10.60
N SER A 197 2.36 1.07 11.33
CA SER A 197 1.84 1.16 12.69
C SER A 197 2.95 1.39 13.74
N GLY A 198 4.23 1.39 13.32
CA GLY A 198 5.32 1.77 14.22
C GLY A 198 6.32 0.66 14.54
N ILE A 199 6.94 0.05 13.54
CA ILE A 199 8.07 -0.86 13.74
C ILE A 199 9.34 -0.02 13.97
N VAL A 200 9.51 0.44 15.24
CA VAL A 200 10.52 1.44 15.65
C VAL A 200 11.94 1.13 15.17
N PRO A 201 12.48 -0.10 15.29
CA PRO A 201 13.83 -0.39 14.82
C PRO A 201 14.02 -0.12 13.32
N VAL A 202 12.99 -0.40 12.52
CA VAL A 202 13.04 -0.16 11.06
C VAL A 202 12.89 1.31 10.74
N ILE A 203 12.02 2.05 11.45
CA ILE A 203 11.84 3.50 11.26
C ILE A 203 13.18 4.23 11.50
N ASN A 204 13.96 3.81 12.49
CA ASN A 204 15.26 4.42 12.82
C ASN A 204 16.29 4.30 11.69
N THR A 205 16.20 3.27 10.85
CA THR A 205 17.11 3.05 9.70
C THR A 205 16.45 3.40 8.36
N LEU A 206 15.18 3.78 8.37
CA LEU A 206 14.41 3.98 7.13
C LEU A 206 14.92 5.16 6.30
N ALA A 207 15.43 6.19 6.95
CA ALA A 207 15.95 7.38 6.29
C ALA A 207 17.15 7.08 5.37
N ASP A 208 17.92 6.03 5.68
CA ASP A 208 19.05 5.57 4.88
C ASP A 208 18.62 4.75 3.66
N LYS A 209 17.42 4.18 3.72
CA LYS A 209 16.88 3.29 2.68
C LYS A 209 15.99 4.02 1.67
N THR A 210 15.23 5.03 2.11
CA THR A 210 14.27 5.73 1.25
C THR A 210 13.91 7.11 1.77
N ASP A 211 13.48 7.97 0.85
CA ASP A 211 12.98 9.30 1.16
C ASP A 211 11.53 9.55 0.69
N VAL A 212 10.75 8.47 0.49
CA VAL A 212 9.31 8.55 0.18
C VAL A 212 8.51 9.16 1.33
N SER A 213 7.26 9.51 1.10
CA SER A 213 6.39 10.03 2.15
C SER A 213 6.12 8.97 3.22
N LEU A 214 6.30 9.31 4.51
CA LEU A 214 6.03 8.41 5.64
C LEU A 214 4.69 8.78 6.27
N ALA A 215 3.85 7.78 6.52
CA ALA A 215 2.63 7.88 7.29
C ALA A 215 2.71 6.96 8.54
N ILE A 216 2.25 7.46 9.68
CA ILE A 216 2.20 6.71 10.94
C ILE A 216 0.76 6.46 11.32
N SER A 217 0.36 5.22 11.38
CA SER A 217 -0.93 4.77 11.92
C SER A 217 -0.90 4.89 13.45
N LEU A 218 -1.21 6.11 13.95
CA LEU A 218 -1.11 6.44 15.37
C LEU A 218 -2.34 6.00 16.15
N HIS A 219 -3.50 6.47 15.77
CA HIS A 219 -4.87 6.11 16.17
C HIS A 219 -5.23 6.32 17.65
N ALA A 220 -4.28 6.53 18.55
CA ALA A 220 -4.49 6.93 19.94
C ALA A 220 -3.37 7.85 20.41
N ALA A 221 -3.66 8.67 21.43
CA ALA A 221 -2.73 9.65 21.97
C ALA A 221 -2.22 9.28 23.38
N ASN A 222 -2.55 8.08 23.88
CA ASN A 222 -2.03 7.50 25.11
C ASN A 222 -1.76 6.00 24.94
N ASN A 223 -0.83 5.47 25.72
CA ASN A 223 -0.40 4.07 25.59
C ASN A 223 -1.50 3.07 25.95
N ILE A 224 -2.32 3.36 26.95
CA ILE A 224 -3.38 2.45 27.41
C ILE A 224 -4.34 2.13 26.25
N LEU A 225 -4.89 3.15 25.64
CA LEU A 225 -5.80 2.98 24.52
C LEU A 225 -5.07 2.43 23.27
N ARG A 226 -3.83 2.87 23.04
CA ARG A 226 -3.07 2.38 21.89
C ARG A 226 -2.68 0.92 22.00
N ASP A 227 -2.39 0.43 23.23
CA ASP A 227 -2.13 -1.00 23.50
C ASP A 227 -3.33 -1.88 23.16
N GLU A 228 -4.52 -1.32 23.30
CA GLU A 228 -5.78 -2.00 23.02
C GLU A 228 -6.07 -2.03 21.51
N ILE A 229 -6.03 -0.87 20.83
CA ILE A 229 -6.47 -0.77 19.45
C ILE A 229 -5.34 -1.00 18.42
N VAL A 230 -4.07 -0.80 18.81
CA VAL A 230 -2.85 -1.01 17.99
C VAL A 230 -1.82 -1.81 18.80
N PRO A 231 -1.96 -3.14 18.93
CA PRO A 231 -1.21 -3.96 19.91
C PRO A 231 0.32 -3.90 19.81
N ILE A 232 0.89 -3.52 18.67
CA ILE A 232 2.34 -3.31 18.52
C ILE A 232 2.87 -2.24 19.47
N ASN A 233 2.02 -1.37 20.00
CA ASN A 233 2.38 -0.36 20.98
C ASN A 233 2.95 -0.96 22.29
N LYS A 234 2.50 -2.16 22.68
CA LYS A 234 3.06 -2.90 23.83
C LYS A 234 4.54 -3.18 23.67
N LYS A 235 5.00 -3.32 22.43
CA LYS A 235 6.42 -3.55 22.09
C LYS A 235 7.18 -2.25 21.85
N TYR A 236 6.51 -1.27 21.25
CA TYR A 236 7.08 0.04 20.88
C TYR A 236 6.11 1.14 21.33
N PRO A 237 6.21 1.62 22.59
CA PRO A 237 5.33 2.66 23.14
C PRO A 237 5.40 3.97 22.35
N LEU A 238 4.42 4.84 22.57
CA LEU A 238 4.30 6.14 21.87
C LEU A 238 5.58 6.98 21.96
N GLU A 239 6.25 6.98 23.11
CA GLU A 239 7.46 7.76 23.35
C GLU A 239 8.60 7.32 22.40
N GLU A 240 8.78 6.00 22.25
CA GLU A 240 9.77 5.42 21.34
C GLU A 240 9.41 5.69 19.89
N LEU A 241 8.13 5.50 19.54
CA LEU A 241 7.62 5.75 18.19
C LEU A 241 7.82 7.22 17.78
N LEU A 242 7.44 8.16 18.64
CA LEU A 242 7.59 9.59 18.35
C LEU A 242 9.06 10.02 18.33
N ALA A 243 9.91 9.43 19.16
CA ALA A 243 11.37 9.63 19.08
C ALA A 243 11.93 9.14 17.74
N ALA A 244 11.53 7.95 17.27
CA ALA A 244 11.93 7.42 15.97
C ALA A 244 11.44 8.33 14.82
N CYS A 245 10.22 8.86 14.90
CA CYS A 245 9.69 9.82 13.94
C CYS A 245 10.53 11.12 13.89
N LYS A 246 10.91 11.65 15.04
CA LYS A 246 11.78 12.84 15.13
C LYS A 246 13.17 12.55 14.55
N ASN A 247 13.74 11.38 14.82
CA ASN A 247 15.04 10.96 14.26
C ASN A 247 14.95 10.77 12.75
N TYR A 248 13.90 10.15 12.24
CA TYR A 248 13.65 10.04 10.80
C TYR A 248 13.65 11.41 10.11
N LEU A 249 12.95 12.39 10.69
CA LEU A 249 12.89 13.75 10.12
C LEU A 249 14.21 14.51 10.17
N LYS A 250 15.06 14.29 11.19
CA LYS A 250 16.39 14.91 11.26
C LYS A 250 17.29 14.55 10.09
N ASN A 251 17.15 13.32 9.58
CA ASN A 251 17.92 12.79 8.46
C ASN A 251 17.27 13.08 7.10
N GLN A 252 16.21 13.87 7.08
CA GLN A 252 15.47 14.23 5.87
C GLN A 252 15.57 15.74 5.57
N SER A 253 15.04 16.16 4.42
CA SER A 253 15.00 17.59 4.10
C SER A 253 14.15 18.37 5.11
N LYS A 254 14.55 19.61 5.44
CA LYS A 254 13.86 20.50 6.40
C LYS A 254 12.36 20.74 6.11
N ARG A 255 11.92 20.49 4.88
CA ARG A 255 10.52 20.67 4.45
C ARG A 255 9.70 19.38 4.54
N LYS A 256 10.30 18.26 4.96
CA LYS A 256 9.59 17.00 5.05
C LYS A 256 8.71 16.97 6.30
N THR A 257 7.52 16.41 6.13
CA THR A 257 6.55 16.20 7.21
C THR A 257 6.11 14.75 7.22
N ILE A 258 5.78 14.22 8.39
CA ILE A 258 5.14 12.91 8.55
C ILE A 258 3.62 13.09 8.49
N THR A 259 2.91 12.15 7.90
CA THR A 259 1.46 12.09 8.01
C THR A 259 1.10 11.24 9.22
N ILE A 260 0.30 11.77 10.14
CA ILE A 260 -0.29 11.04 11.25
C ILE A 260 -1.68 10.60 10.84
N GLU A 261 -1.87 9.31 10.65
CA GLU A 261 -3.18 8.73 10.38
C GLU A 261 -3.87 8.48 11.74
N TYR A 262 -5.07 9.03 11.89
CA TYR A 262 -5.87 8.91 13.11
C TYR A 262 -7.29 8.50 12.77
N ILE A 263 -7.64 7.25 13.08
CA ILE A 263 -9.00 6.74 12.89
C ILE A 263 -9.90 7.30 14.00
N LEU A 264 -11.13 7.67 13.66
CA LEU A 264 -12.13 8.15 14.62
C LEU A 264 -13.19 7.07 14.83
N ILE A 265 -13.22 6.51 16.03
CA ILE A 265 -14.11 5.43 16.47
C ILE A 265 -15.04 5.99 17.56
N ASP A 266 -16.34 5.87 17.35
CA ASP A 266 -17.37 6.41 18.23
C ASP A 266 -17.20 5.96 19.69
N GLY A 267 -17.13 6.92 20.60
CA GLY A 267 -16.99 6.69 22.04
C GLY A 267 -15.64 6.07 22.48
N VAL A 268 -14.68 5.84 21.57
CA VAL A 268 -13.40 5.20 21.88
C VAL A 268 -12.26 6.22 21.91
N ASN A 269 -12.05 6.97 20.82
CA ASN A 269 -10.91 7.87 20.67
C ASN A 269 -11.27 9.23 20.05
N ASP A 270 -12.53 9.58 19.98
CA ASP A 270 -13.07 10.71 19.23
C ASP A 270 -13.49 11.91 20.09
N SER A 271 -13.28 11.86 21.42
CA SER A 271 -13.63 12.97 22.31
C SER A 271 -12.64 14.15 22.17
N LEU A 272 -13.07 15.34 22.62
CA LEU A 272 -12.20 16.53 22.69
C LEU A 272 -11.00 16.36 23.62
N ASP A 273 -11.08 15.50 24.63
CA ASP A 273 -9.93 15.20 25.48
C ASP A 273 -8.88 14.37 24.72
N HIS A 274 -9.30 13.41 23.90
CA HIS A 274 -8.40 12.72 22.99
C HIS A 274 -7.74 13.69 21.96
N ALA A 275 -8.48 14.70 21.49
CA ALA A 275 -7.90 15.73 20.62
C ALA A 275 -6.86 16.60 21.34
N LYS A 276 -7.07 16.94 22.63
CA LYS A 276 -6.09 17.67 23.46
C LYS A 276 -4.82 16.85 23.67
N ASP A 277 -4.97 15.57 24.01
CA ASP A 277 -3.84 14.66 24.19
C ASP A 277 -3.06 14.50 22.88
N LEU A 278 -3.75 14.40 21.74
CA LEU A 278 -3.12 14.31 20.43
C LEU A 278 -2.26 15.55 20.13
N VAL A 279 -2.76 16.74 20.37
CA VAL A 279 -1.98 17.98 20.21
C VAL A 279 -0.74 17.95 21.09
N LYS A 280 -0.87 17.54 22.37
CA LYS A 280 0.21 17.49 23.34
C LYS A 280 1.34 16.54 22.92
N ILE A 281 1.00 15.31 22.49
CA ILE A 281 2.05 14.32 22.13
C ILE A 281 2.73 14.64 20.81
N LEU A 282 2.07 15.37 19.90
CA LEU A 282 2.63 15.77 18.62
C LEU A 282 3.41 17.10 18.68
N GLU A 283 3.52 17.72 19.84
CA GLU A 283 4.27 18.95 20.01
C GLU A 283 5.74 18.78 19.57
N GLY A 284 6.21 19.72 18.74
CA GLY A 284 7.57 19.70 18.20
C GLY A 284 7.82 18.63 17.11
N LEU A 285 6.80 17.88 16.66
CA LEU A 285 6.90 17.00 15.50
C LEU A 285 6.38 17.70 14.25
N SER A 286 7.20 17.79 13.19
CA SER A 286 6.75 18.31 11.89
C SER A 286 5.81 17.31 11.23
N CYS A 287 4.52 17.49 11.41
CA CYS A 287 3.50 16.54 10.90
C CYS A 287 2.24 17.23 10.37
N LYS A 288 1.44 16.47 9.66
CA LYS A 288 0.04 16.75 9.33
C LYS A 288 -0.81 15.59 9.79
N ILE A 289 -2.03 15.87 10.21
CA ILE A 289 -2.96 14.85 10.71
C ILE A 289 -4.00 14.55 9.62
N ASN A 290 -4.20 13.27 9.34
CA ASN A 290 -5.24 12.77 8.46
C ASN A 290 -6.26 12.01 9.30
N LEU A 291 -7.42 12.62 9.52
CA LEU A 291 -8.51 12.01 10.27
C LEU A 291 -9.28 11.07 9.35
N ILE A 292 -9.49 9.85 9.80
CA ILE A 292 -10.17 8.79 9.05
C ILE A 292 -11.41 8.37 9.83
N PRO A 293 -12.63 8.69 9.38
CA PRO A 293 -13.82 8.10 9.98
C PRO A 293 -13.73 6.57 9.90
N PHE A 294 -14.05 5.88 10.99
CA PHE A 294 -14.02 4.42 11.02
C PHE A 294 -14.95 3.84 9.93
N ASN A 295 -14.49 2.80 9.25
CA ASN A 295 -15.27 2.07 8.26
C ASN A 295 -15.63 0.70 8.86
N PRO A 296 -16.91 0.45 9.19
CA PRO A 296 -17.36 -0.80 9.76
C PRO A 296 -17.08 -1.99 8.84
N PHE A 297 -16.82 -3.15 9.42
CA PHE A 297 -16.66 -4.42 8.70
C PHE A 297 -17.30 -5.57 9.52
N GLU A 298 -17.57 -6.68 8.88
CA GLU A 298 -18.21 -7.83 9.48
C GLU A 298 -17.38 -8.40 10.65
N GLY A 299 -18.00 -8.58 11.81
CA GLY A 299 -17.35 -9.10 13.02
C GLY A 299 -16.63 -8.04 13.88
N CYS A 300 -16.84 -6.73 13.60
CA CYS A 300 -16.34 -5.64 14.43
C CYS A 300 -17.48 -4.86 15.07
N ASP A 301 -17.43 -4.68 16.39
CA ASP A 301 -18.47 -3.98 17.17
C ASP A 301 -18.27 -2.45 17.22
N TYR A 302 -17.17 -1.93 16.69
CA TYR A 302 -16.92 -0.51 16.64
C TYR A 302 -17.88 0.22 15.71
N LEU A 303 -18.22 1.43 16.08
CA LEU A 303 -19.10 2.30 15.31
C LEU A 303 -18.32 3.50 14.75
N ARG A 304 -18.81 4.03 13.65
CA ARG A 304 -18.30 5.26 13.07
C ARG A 304 -18.76 6.45 13.89
N SER A 305 -17.85 7.34 14.26
CA SER A 305 -18.17 8.61 14.94
C SER A 305 -19.18 9.44 14.17
N GLN A 306 -20.03 10.15 14.88
CA GLN A 306 -20.99 11.09 14.29
C GLN A 306 -20.26 12.24 13.58
N GLU A 307 -20.84 12.77 12.50
CA GLU A 307 -20.22 13.85 11.73
C GLU A 307 -19.93 15.08 12.59
N SER A 308 -20.83 15.44 13.50
CA SER A 308 -20.64 16.55 14.44
C SER A 308 -19.41 16.38 15.31
N THR A 309 -19.18 15.17 15.83
CA THR A 309 -18.00 14.82 16.64
C THR A 309 -16.72 14.90 15.80
N ILE A 310 -16.75 14.35 14.57
CA ILE A 310 -15.64 14.40 13.63
C ILE A 310 -15.22 15.84 13.32
N TYR A 311 -16.19 16.71 13.03
CA TYR A 311 -15.90 18.12 12.73
C TYR A 311 -15.43 18.88 13.96
N GLN A 312 -16.02 18.66 15.15
CA GLN A 312 -15.55 19.26 16.40
C GLN A 312 -14.09 18.87 16.71
N PHE A 313 -13.73 17.60 16.55
CA PHE A 313 -12.38 17.10 16.73
C PHE A 313 -11.41 17.78 15.74
N LYS A 314 -11.75 17.81 14.47
CA LYS A 314 -10.96 18.46 13.42
C LYS A 314 -10.76 19.95 13.68
N ASP A 315 -11.85 20.67 13.99
CA ASP A 315 -11.82 22.12 14.21
C ASP A 315 -11.01 22.48 15.46
N PHE A 316 -11.06 21.63 16.50
CA PHE A 316 -10.20 21.77 17.67
C PHE A 316 -8.72 21.69 17.29
N LEU A 317 -8.31 20.68 16.51
CA LEU A 317 -6.93 20.53 16.05
C LEU A 317 -6.47 21.76 15.24
N ILE A 318 -7.31 22.25 14.33
CA ILE A 318 -7.01 23.44 13.52
C ILE A 318 -6.87 24.68 14.40
N LYS A 319 -7.75 24.89 15.39
CA LYS A 319 -7.66 25.99 16.36
C LYS A 319 -6.37 25.94 17.19
N LYS A 320 -5.80 24.75 17.37
CA LYS A 320 -4.49 24.54 18.04
C LYS A 320 -3.29 24.66 17.09
N GLY A 321 -3.50 25.10 15.84
CA GLY A 321 -2.45 25.32 14.86
C GLY A 321 -1.97 24.06 14.15
N MET A 322 -2.66 22.92 14.32
CA MET A 322 -2.32 21.68 13.61
C MET A 322 -2.88 21.69 12.18
N ILE A 323 -2.14 21.11 11.26
CA ILE A 323 -2.65 20.84 9.90
C ILE A 323 -3.47 19.55 9.96
N ALA A 324 -4.78 19.65 9.97
CA ALA A 324 -5.70 18.51 10.02
C ALA A 324 -6.59 18.44 8.77
N THR A 325 -6.62 17.25 8.15
CA THR A 325 -7.48 16.94 7.00
C THR A 325 -8.43 15.81 7.36
N LEU A 326 -9.63 15.83 6.80
CA LEU A 326 -10.58 14.73 6.90
C LEU A 326 -10.55 13.92 5.62
N ARG A 327 -10.30 12.62 5.73
CA ARG A 327 -10.34 11.71 4.59
C ARG A 327 -11.79 11.42 4.23
N ILE A 328 -12.12 11.66 2.98
CA ILE A 328 -13.41 11.23 2.42
C ILE A 328 -13.33 9.73 2.19
N THR A 329 -14.22 8.96 2.82
CA THR A 329 -14.32 7.52 2.60
C THR A 329 -14.68 7.25 1.14
N ARG A 330 -13.94 6.35 0.51
CA ARG A 330 -14.18 5.87 -0.86
C ARG A 330 -14.10 4.37 -0.89
N GLY A 331 -14.93 3.74 -1.73
CA GLY A 331 -14.99 2.28 -1.85
C GLY A 331 -15.70 1.59 -0.68
N ASP A 332 -16.39 2.31 0.20
CA ASP A 332 -17.15 1.72 1.31
C ASP A 332 -18.24 0.74 0.82
N ALA A 333 -18.90 1.08 -0.29
CA ALA A 333 -19.93 0.23 -0.89
C ALA A 333 -19.42 -1.13 -1.41
N ILE A 334 -18.11 -1.28 -1.55
CA ILE A 334 -17.44 -2.49 -2.06
C ILE A 334 -16.43 -3.05 -1.04
N ASP A 335 -16.52 -2.68 0.24
CA ASP A 335 -15.55 -3.03 1.29
C ASP A 335 -14.10 -2.75 0.88
N GLY A 336 -13.89 -1.65 0.17
CA GLY A 336 -12.57 -1.20 -0.35
C GLY A 336 -12.00 -0.01 0.40
N ALA A 337 -12.63 0.43 1.49
CA ALA A 337 -12.11 1.51 2.31
C ALA A 337 -10.99 1.04 3.24
N CYS A 338 -10.27 2.00 3.84
CA CYS A 338 -9.19 1.68 4.77
C CYS A 338 -9.69 0.82 5.94
N GLY A 339 -8.98 -0.27 6.23
CA GLY A 339 -9.28 -1.22 7.28
C GLY A 339 -10.26 -2.33 6.89
N GLN A 340 -10.86 -2.31 5.70
CA GLN A 340 -11.88 -3.29 5.28
C GLN A 340 -11.35 -4.47 4.45
N LEU A 341 -10.09 -4.46 4.00
CA LEU A 341 -9.54 -5.48 3.10
C LEU A 341 -9.32 -6.82 3.83
N VAL A 342 -9.81 -7.93 3.23
CA VAL A 342 -9.74 -9.27 3.83
C VAL A 342 -9.16 -10.35 2.93
N GLY A 343 -8.93 -10.10 1.63
CA GLY A 343 -8.38 -11.10 0.71
C GLY A 343 -9.20 -12.40 0.63
N LYS A 344 -10.52 -12.32 0.74
CA LYS A 344 -11.42 -13.47 0.68
C LYS A 344 -12.49 -13.26 -0.40
N LEU A 345 -12.88 -14.34 -1.07
CA LEU A 345 -14.10 -14.35 -1.88
C LEU A 345 -15.28 -14.02 -0.96
N THR A 346 -15.82 -12.82 -1.07
CA THR A 346 -17.04 -12.44 -0.35
C THR A 346 -18.19 -13.27 -0.93
N LYS A 347 -18.74 -14.18 -0.12
CA LYS A 347 -20.03 -14.77 -0.45
C LYS A 347 -21.01 -13.62 -0.65
N SER A 348 -21.51 -13.47 -1.88
CA SER A 348 -22.50 -12.48 -2.32
C SER A 348 -23.29 -11.87 -1.15
N ILE A 349 -23.12 -10.55 -0.92
CA ILE A 349 -23.92 -9.80 0.02
C ILE A 349 -25.37 -9.89 -0.47
N LYS A 350 -26.16 -10.80 0.11
CA LYS A 350 -27.60 -10.86 -0.06
C LYS A 350 -28.17 -9.60 0.62
N GLY A 351 -28.52 -8.60 -0.16
CA GLY A 351 -29.48 -7.60 0.28
C GLY A 351 -29.11 -6.13 0.30
N LYS A 352 -28.02 -5.69 -0.34
CA LYS A 352 -27.83 -4.24 -0.62
C LYS A 352 -27.53 -4.03 -2.09
N ASN A 353 -28.35 -3.24 -2.74
CA ASN A 353 -28.35 -2.79 -4.14
C ASN A 353 -27.23 -3.34 -5.03
N LYS A 354 -27.67 -3.93 -6.19
CA LYS A 354 -26.83 -4.51 -7.25
C LYS A 354 -25.51 -3.77 -7.43
N THR A 355 -24.44 -4.25 -6.81
CA THR A 355 -23.07 -3.95 -7.21
C THR A 355 -22.85 -4.64 -8.55
N ASN A 356 -22.48 -3.86 -9.56
CA ASN A 356 -22.11 -4.41 -10.87
C ASN A 356 -20.79 -5.16 -10.72
N THR A 357 -20.86 -6.48 -10.60
CA THR A 357 -19.68 -7.34 -10.77
C THR A 357 -19.36 -7.32 -12.26
N ILE A 358 -18.25 -6.74 -12.63
CA ILE A 358 -17.77 -6.78 -14.01
C ILE A 358 -17.02 -8.09 -14.17
N HIS A 359 -17.66 -9.09 -14.76
CA HIS A 359 -16.97 -10.27 -15.27
C HIS A 359 -16.19 -9.85 -16.51
N LEU A 360 -14.91 -9.59 -16.35
CA LEU A 360 -14.01 -9.34 -17.48
C LEU A 360 -13.77 -10.68 -18.18
N VAL A 361 -14.32 -10.80 -19.38
CA VAL A 361 -14.12 -11.96 -20.27
C VAL A 361 -12.65 -11.98 -20.66
N ASN A 362 -11.95 -13.05 -20.30
CA ASN A 362 -10.63 -13.36 -20.83
C ASN A 362 -10.75 -13.54 -22.36
N THR A 363 -10.28 -12.58 -23.13
CA THR A 363 -9.95 -12.84 -24.54
C THR A 363 -8.56 -13.46 -24.56
N SER A 364 -8.56 -14.74 -24.89
CA SER A 364 -7.40 -15.59 -25.23
C SER A 364 -6.54 -15.00 -26.34
#